data_6a520526c4830fa1b8f5962b38f4b918
#
_entry.id   6a520526c4830fa1b8f5962b38f4b918
#
_cell.length_a   1.000
_cell.length_b   1.000
_cell.length_c   1.000
_cell.angle_alpha   90.00
_cell.angle_beta   90.00
_cell.angle_gamma   90.00
#
_symmetry.space_group_name_H-M   'P 1'
#
loop_
_entity.id
_entity.type
_entity.pdbx_description
1 polymer ?
#
loop_
_entity_poly.entity_id
_entity_poly.type
_entity_poly.pdbx_seq_one_letter_code
_entity_poly.pdbx_strand_id
1 'polypeptide(L)'
;IFVGEKKEYIDGIYDNEIDVRVKKFALHDGAQLVIYGSSDAKIDPIDRSVLINQASLDDRFLIHGGELKDWEIRFIGITDGEITTEQNFNEDLLTGCLTFLDLRVENLTVNIDGALCEDGVNFMRVIGEINSVQVINSLRDAIDVDFSELNFNYINIKNAGNDCVDLSAGNYNIEQADLSDCLDKAVSVGEKSKLSMNSANISDSNMGFASKDSSIIEINDVITSSTAICFSAYNKKQEFWGGKITIKKHNCDHSQVLQEKGSLIEFVL
;
A
#
# COMPACT_ATOMS: atom_id res chain seq x y z
N ILE A 1 13.59 14.01 5.48
CA ILE A 1 13.54 12.56 5.77
C ILE A 1 14.90 12.18 6.28
N PHE A 2 14.99 11.83 7.54
CA PHE A 2 16.27 11.63 8.21
C PHE A 2 16.49 10.15 8.44
N VAL A 3 17.00 9.48 7.43
CA VAL A 3 17.53 8.13 7.59
C VAL A 3 19.02 8.30 7.93
N GLY A 4 19.40 8.02 9.15
CA GLY A 4 20.80 7.89 9.55
C GLY A 4 21.37 8.89 10.56
N GLU A 5 20.68 9.98 10.93
CA GLU A 5 21.20 10.97 11.88
C GLU A 5 20.45 11.03 13.24
N LYS A 6 19.52 10.12 13.50
CA LYS A 6 18.71 10.14 14.72
C LYS A 6 19.44 9.75 16.01
N LYS A 7 20.62 9.14 15.93
CA LYS A 7 21.36 8.73 17.14
C LYS A 7 21.82 9.91 18.01
N GLU A 8 21.89 11.13 17.48
CA GLU A 8 22.38 12.29 18.24
C GLU A 8 21.28 13.04 19.02
N TYR A 9 19.99 12.81 18.73
CA TYR A 9 18.90 13.59 19.35
C TYR A 9 18.25 12.96 20.58
N ILE A 10 18.57 11.72 20.91
CA ILE A 10 18.03 11.02 22.08
C ILE A 10 19.20 10.52 22.95
N ASP A 11 20.01 11.46 23.41
CA ASP A 11 21.03 11.18 24.41
C ASP A 11 20.34 10.78 25.74
N GLY A 12 20.41 9.51 26.09
CA GLY A 12 20.05 8.99 27.41
C GLY A 12 18.95 7.94 27.50
N ILE A 13 18.35 7.48 26.39
CA ILE A 13 17.28 6.45 26.42
C ILE A 13 17.69 5.14 25.72
N TYR A 14 18.69 5.14 24.88
CA TYR A 14 19.14 3.90 24.22
C TYR A 14 20.47 3.41 24.80
N ASP A 15 20.42 2.21 25.36
CA ASP A 15 21.60 1.43 25.68
C ASP A 15 22.38 1.13 24.39
N ASN A 16 23.69 1.31 24.41
CA ASN A 16 24.56 1.32 23.22
C ASN A 16 24.74 -0.05 22.51
N GLU A 17 23.80 -0.97 22.61
CA GLU A 17 23.93 -2.33 22.06
C GLU A 17 22.88 -2.72 21.01
N ILE A 18 22.06 -1.81 20.48
CA ILE A 18 21.26 -2.14 19.28
C ILE A 18 22.19 -2.01 18.06
N ASP A 19 22.84 -3.10 17.73
CA ASP A 19 23.58 -3.28 16.47
C ASP A 19 22.56 -3.38 15.32
N VAL A 20 21.92 -2.25 14.97
CA VAL A 20 21.06 -2.16 13.81
C VAL A 20 21.95 -2.35 12.59
N ARG A 21 21.98 -3.57 12.07
CA ARG A 21 22.72 -3.89 10.85
C ARG A 21 22.03 -3.26 9.67
N VAL A 22 22.51 -2.13 9.22
CA VAL A 22 22.05 -1.48 8.00
C VAL A 22 22.89 -1.95 6.84
N LYS A 23 22.28 -2.65 5.89
CA LYS A 23 22.92 -3.10 4.64
C LYS A 23 22.40 -2.25 3.49
N LYS A 24 23.28 -1.79 2.60
CA LYS A 24 22.92 -0.97 1.44
C LYS A 24 23.41 -1.62 0.16
N PHE A 25 22.54 -1.70 -0.81
CA PHE A 25 22.81 -2.28 -2.12
C PHE A 25 22.42 -1.27 -3.20
N ALA A 26 23.33 -0.98 -4.12
CA ALA A 26 23.00 -0.21 -5.31
C ALA A 26 22.16 -1.09 -6.25
N LEU A 27 21.03 -0.58 -6.70
CA LEU A 27 20.27 -1.09 -7.82
C LEU A 27 20.64 -0.31 -9.09
N HIS A 28 19.91 -0.50 -10.17
CA HIS A 28 20.17 0.24 -11.41
C HIS A 28 19.66 1.70 -11.30
N ASP A 29 20.18 2.60 -12.11
CA ASP A 29 19.71 3.98 -12.32
C ASP A 29 19.54 4.82 -11.06
N GLY A 30 20.44 4.62 -10.10
CA GLY A 30 20.51 5.43 -8.86
C GLY A 30 19.60 4.95 -7.74
N ALA A 31 18.79 3.93 -7.96
CA ALA A 31 17.98 3.33 -6.90
C ALA A 31 18.86 2.52 -5.93
N GLN A 32 18.48 2.50 -4.67
CA GLN A 32 19.16 1.77 -3.61
C GLN A 32 18.15 0.93 -2.80
N LEU A 33 18.55 -0.30 -2.47
CA LEU A 33 17.89 -1.10 -1.46
C LEU A 33 18.64 -0.95 -0.14
N VAL A 34 17.94 -0.59 0.91
CA VAL A 34 18.44 -0.55 2.30
C VAL A 34 17.68 -1.59 3.11
N ILE A 35 18.41 -2.45 3.80
CA ILE A 35 17.88 -3.43 4.73
C ILE A 35 18.21 -2.99 6.15
N TYR A 36 17.20 -2.81 6.96
CA TYR A 36 17.28 -2.56 8.38
C TYR A 36 17.02 -3.88 9.11
N GLY A 37 18.09 -4.47 9.67
CA GLY A 37 17.99 -5.73 10.40
C GLY A 37 18.91 -6.84 9.92
N SER A 38 18.53 -8.08 10.19
CA SER A 38 19.35 -9.29 9.98
C SER A 38 19.20 -9.91 8.59
N SER A 39 18.11 -9.61 7.91
CA SER A 39 17.78 -10.19 6.60
C SER A 39 18.81 -9.93 5.52
N ASP A 40 18.74 -10.72 4.46
CA ASP A 40 19.53 -10.55 3.24
C ASP A 40 18.61 -10.50 2.01
N ALA A 41 19.13 -9.89 0.94
CA ALA A 41 18.48 -9.88 -0.36
C ALA A 41 19.38 -10.49 -1.42
N LYS A 42 18.78 -11.22 -2.35
CA LYS A 42 19.46 -11.69 -3.55
C LYS A 42 19.08 -10.75 -4.70
N ILE A 43 20.08 -10.08 -5.26
CA ILE A 43 19.89 -9.09 -6.33
C ILE A 43 20.51 -9.64 -7.60
N ASP A 44 19.74 -9.68 -8.68
CA ASP A 44 20.22 -9.95 -10.03
C ASP A 44 20.02 -8.71 -10.90
N PRO A 45 21.09 -7.94 -11.19
CA PRO A 45 20.98 -6.73 -12.00
C PRO A 45 20.81 -7.02 -13.50
N ILE A 46 21.08 -8.24 -13.97
CA ILE A 46 20.88 -8.63 -15.37
C ILE A 46 19.42 -8.92 -15.61
N ASP A 47 18.82 -9.75 -14.76
CA ASP A 47 17.39 -10.08 -14.80
C ASP A 47 16.52 -9.01 -14.12
N ARG A 48 17.14 -7.94 -13.59
CA ARG A 48 16.48 -6.85 -12.85
C ARG A 48 15.52 -7.37 -11.78
N SER A 49 16.02 -8.24 -10.93
CA SER A 49 15.22 -8.86 -9.89
C SER A 49 15.84 -8.74 -8.50
N VAL A 50 14.96 -8.63 -7.50
CA VAL A 50 15.32 -8.67 -6.09
C VAL A 50 14.46 -9.71 -5.40
N LEU A 51 15.09 -10.66 -4.72
CA LEU A 51 14.42 -11.58 -3.82
C LEU A 51 14.83 -11.26 -2.38
N ILE A 52 13.86 -10.91 -1.56
CA ILE A 52 14.00 -10.61 -0.15
C ILE A 52 13.36 -11.76 0.64
N ASN A 53 14.10 -12.33 1.58
CA ASN A 53 13.56 -13.27 2.56
C ASN A 53 13.71 -12.63 3.95
N GLN A 54 12.59 -12.31 4.59
CA GLN A 54 12.60 -11.71 5.91
C GLN A 54 13.04 -12.72 6.97
N ALA A 55 14.05 -12.37 7.76
CA ALA A 55 14.61 -13.23 8.80
C ALA A 55 14.09 -12.90 10.21
N SER A 56 13.64 -11.67 10.43
CA SER A 56 13.05 -11.20 11.69
C SER A 56 11.84 -10.29 11.43
N LEU A 57 10.85 -10.31 12.32
CA LEU A 57 9.68 -9.45 12.25
C LEU A 57 10.02 -7.95 12.35
N ASP A 58 11.16 -7.61 12.95
CA ASP A 58 11.63 -6.24 13.08
C ASP A 58 12.35 -5.72 11.83
N ASP A 59 12.73 -6.62 10.91
CA ASP A 59 13.44 -6.24 9.69
C ASP A 59 12.53 -5.43 8.76
N ARG A 60 13.08 -4.34 8.20
CA ARG A 60 12.40 -3.47 7.24
C ARG A 60 13.26 -3.28 6.00
N PHE A 61 12.58 -3.06 4.88
CA PHE A 61 13.21 -2.95 3.57
C PHE A 61 12.77 -1.66 2.90
N LEU A 62 13.74 -0.84 2.53
CA LEU A 62 13.51 0.44 1.87
C LEU A 62 14.20 0.44 0.52
N ILE A 63 13.43 0.63 -0.55
CA ILE A 63 13.97 0.94 -1.87
C ILE A 63 13.73 2.42 -2.14
N HIS A 64 14.79 3.17 -2.42
CA HIS A 64 14.65 4.61 -2.55
C HIS A 64 15.58 5.24 -3.59
N GLY A 65 15.16 6.42 -4.07
CA GLY A 65 15.90 7.25 -5.02
C GLY A 65 15.98 6.63 -6.44
N GLY A 66 16.35 7.43 -7.42
CA GLY A 66 16.57 6.95 -8.77
C GLY A 66 15.33 6.42 -9.48
N GLU A 67 15.55 5.41 -10.34
CA GLU A 67 14.54 4.81 -11.19
C GLU A 67 14.61 3.27 -11.14
N LEU A 68 13.44 2.63 -11.13
CA LEU A 68 13.29 1.18 -11.34
C LEU A 68 12.50 0.94 -12.62
N LYS A 69 13.18 0.51 -13.66
CA LYS A 69 12.57 0.13 -14.93
C LYS A 69 12.70 -1.37 -15.19
N ASP A 70 11.55 -2.02 -15.46
CA ASP A 70 11.45 -3.47 -15.73
C ASP A 70 11.99 -4.33 -14.56
N TRP A 71 11.83 -3.90 -13.31
CA TRP A 71 12.24 -4.67 -12.13
C TRP A 71 11.13 -5.56 -11.59
N GLU A 72 11.53 -6.75 -11.12
CA GLU A 72 10.69 -7.63 -10.30
C GLU A 72 11.23 -7.66 -8.86
N ILE A 73 10.38 -7.29 -7.91
CA ILE A 73 10.69 -7.34 -6.48
C ILE A 73 9.82 -8.41 -5.83
N ARG A 74 10.45 -9.42 -5.24
CA ARG A 74 9.77 -10.49 -4.51
C ARG A 74 10.16 -10.43 -3.03
N PHE A 75 9.16 -10.32 -2.18
CA PHE A 75 9.30 -10.32 -0.75
C PHE A 75 8.59 -11.55 -0.18
N ILE A 76 9.33 -12.35 0.58
CA ILE A 76 8.82 -13.48 1.34
C ILE A 76 9.00 -13.14 2.81
N GLY A 77 7.90 -12.82 3.47
CA GLY A 77 7.88 -12.44 4.87
C GLY A 77 7.60 -13.62 5.79
N ILE A 78 7.62 -13.33 7.07
CA ILE A 78 7.24 -14.25 8.12
C ILE A 78 5.71 -14.25 8.22
N THR A 79 5.09 -15.42 8.18
CA THR A 79 3.63 -15.57 8.26
C THR A 79 3.14 -15.94 9.67
N ASP A 80 4.04 -16.47 10.50
CA ASP A 80 3.74 -16.94 11.85
C ASP A 80 4.60 -16.15 12.86
N GLY A 81 3.96 -15.37 13.74
CA GLY A 81 4.67 -14.62 14.78
C GLY A 81 3.71 -13.85 15.66
N GLU A 82 4.05 -13.69 16.94
CA GLU A 82 3.36 -12.78 17.83
C GLU A 82 3.92 -11.37 17.65
N ILE A 83 3.06 -10.43 17.25
CA ILE A 83 3.41 -9.02 17.20
C ILE A 83 3.19 -8.46 18.60
N THR A 84 4.29 -8.13 19.26
CA THR A 84 4.29 -7.66 20.66
C THR A 84 4.19 -6.14 20.79
N THR A 85 4.26 -5.40 19.68
CA THR A 85 4.25 -3.93 19.67
C THR A 85 2.98 -3.41 18.99
N GLU A 86 2.31 -2.45 19.63
CA GLU A 86 1.17 -1.73 19.05
C GLU A 86 1.61 -0.55 18.16
N GLN A 87 2.90 -0.46 17.82
CA GLN A 87 3.42 0.64 17.01
C GLN A 87 3.23 0.35 15.53
N ASN A 88 2.68 1.32 14.81
CA ASN A 88 2.45 1.26 13.38
C ASN A 88 3.75 1.40 12.55
N PHE A 89 4.83 1.85 13.17
CA PHE A 89 6.12 2.04 12.51
C PHE A 89 7.26 1.52 13.40
N ASN A 90 8.35 1.13 12.76
CA ASN A 90 9.57 0.72 13.47
C ASN A 90 10.40 1.94 13.92
N GLU A 91 11.59 1.69 14.49
CA GLU A 91 12.51 2.74 14.94
C GLU A 91 13.00 3.67 13.83
N ASP A 92 12.99 3.21 12.58
CA ASP A 92 13.32 3.98 11.38
C ASP A 92 12.13 4.73 10.77
N LEU A 93 10.97 4.69 11.44
CA LEU A 93 9.69 5.28 11.03
C LEU A 93 9.11 4.69 9.72
N LEU A 94 9.40 3.43 9.44
CA LEU A 94 8.83 2.69 8.32
C LEU A 94 7.60 1.93 8.79
N THR A 95 6.47 2.16 8.11
CA THR A 95 5.20 1.43 8.31
C THR A 95 5.18 0.15 7.49
N GLY A 96 5.70 0.20 6.27
CA GLY A 96 5.76 -0.93 5.36
C GLY A 96 6.81 -1.98 5.73
N CYS A 97 6.49 -3.26 5.56
CA CYS A 97 7.53 -4.28 5.50
C CYS A 97 8.51 -3.97 4.37
N LEU A 98 7.97 -3.64 3.19
CA LEU A 98 8.70 -3.12 2.05
C LEU A 98 8.20 -1.70 1.73
N THR A 99 9.11 -0.73 1.72
CA THR A 99 8.79 0.67 1.40
C THR A 99 9.51 1.11 0.13
N PHE A 100 8.78 1.72 -0.80
CA PHE A 100 9.31 2.44 -1.95
C PHE A 100 9.22 3.94 -1.67
N LEU A 101 10.34 4.66 -1.77
CA LEU A 101 10.43 6.05 -1.34
C LEU A 101 11.16 6.93 -2.35
N ASP A 102 10.55 8.07 -2.73
CA ASP A 102 11.18 9.05 -3.62
C ASP A 102 11.73 8.42 -4.92
N LEU A 103 10.92 7.61 -5.60
CA LEU A 103 11.28 6.80 -6.76
C LEU A 103 10.49 7.16 -8.01
N ARG A 104 11.11 6.94 -9.18
CA ARG A 104 10.41 6.76 -10.44
C ARG A 104 10.34 5.28 -10.78
N VAL A 105 9.18 4.82 -11.23
CA VAL A 105 8.97 3.41 -11.62
C VAL A 105 8.40 3.30 -13.03
N GLU A 106 8.87 2.33 -13.80
CA GLU A 106 8.34 1.98 -15.12
C GLU A 106 8.30 0.45 -15.23
N ASN A 107 7.12 -0.11 -15.47
CA ASN A 107 6.89 -1.56 -15.59
C ASN A 107 7.42 -2.37 -14.39
N LEU A 108 7.21 -1.84 -13.17
CA LEU A 108 7.61 -2.52 -11.92
C LEU A 108 6.63 -3.64 -11.58
N THR A 109 7.14 -4.79 -11.18
CA THR A 109 6.36 -5.90 -10.63
C THR A 109 6.74 -6.13 -9.16
N VAL A 110 5.73 -6.21 -8.27
CA VAL A 110 5.94 -6.43 -6.84
C VAL A 110 5.11 -7.63 -6.38
N ASN A 111 5.75 -8.61 -5.77
CA ASN A 111 5.10 -9.81 -5.22
C ASN A 111 5.46 -9.97 -3.74
N ILE A 112 4.46 -9.99 -2.86
CA ILE A 112 4.61 -10.11 -1.42
C ILE A 112 3.80 -11.30 -0.92
N ASP A 113 4.46 -12.18 -0.18
CA ASP A 113 3.80 -13.28 0.54
C ASP A 113 4.21 -13.24 2.01
N GLY A 114 3.25 -12.93 2.88
CA GLY A 114 3.45 -12.71 4.29
C GLY A 114 4.05 -11.35 4.62
N ALA A 115 3.29 -10.50 5.34
CA ALA A 115 3.75 -9.19 5.78
C ALA A 115 3.11 -8.84 7.13
N LEU A 116 3.88 -9.03 8.20
CA LEU A 116 3.41 -8.76 9.57
C LEU A 116 3.85 -7.36 10.03
N CYS A 117 3.60 -6.34 9.18
CA CYS A 117 3.84 -4.92 9.45
C CYS A 117 2.51 -4.15 9.39
N GLU A 118 2.52 -2.85 9.63
CA GLU A 118 1.34 -1.99 9.41
C GLU A 118 0.91 -2.06 7.96
N ASP A 119 1.87 -1.93 7.02
CA ASP A 119 1.62 -2.09 5.60
C ASP A 119 2.44 -3.24 5.03
N GLY A 120 1.84 -4.04 4.15
CA GLY A 120 2.57 -5.05 3.39
C GLY A 120 3.59 -4.37 2.49
N VAL A 121 3.13 -3.42 1.69
CA VAL A 121 3.98 -2.50 0.92
C VAL A 121 3.47 -1.07 1.04
N ASN A 122 4.40 -0.14 1.27
CA ASN A 122 4.12 1.29 1.25
C ASN A 122 4.85 1.96 0.06
N PHE A 123 4.12 2.77 -0.72
CA PHE A 123 4.67 3.61 -1.79
C PHE A 123 4.53 5.08 -1.39
N MET A 124 5.62 5.74 -1.08
CA MET A 124 5.63 7.13 -0.65
C MET A 124 6.40 8.01 -1.65
N ARG A 125 5.73 9.01 -2.22
CA ARG A 125 6.28 9.91 -3.25
C ARG A 125 6.90 9.16 -4.42
N VAL A 126 6.16 8.18 -4.92
CA VAL A 126 6.52 7.36 -6.08
C VAL A 126 5.71 7.84 -7.30
N ILE A 127 6.36 7.90 -8.45
CA ILE A 127 5.74 8.36 -9.70
C ILE A 127 5.98 7.33 -10.78
N GLY A 128 4.94 6.98 -11.56
CA GLY A 128 5.11 6.16 -12.75
C GLY A 128 4.11 5.03 -12.93
N GLU A 129 4.55 3.93 -13.52
CA GLU A 129 3.73 2.79 -13.90
C GLU A 129 4.20 1.51 -13.21
N ILE A 130 3.24 0.85 -12.58
CA ILE A 130 3.43 -0.46 -11.93
C ILE A 130 2.66 -1.49 -12.76
N ASN A 131 3.38 -2.49 -13.28
CA ASN A 131 2.80 -3.57 -14.05
C ASN A 131 1.87 -4.42 -13.19
N SER A 132 2.34 -4.86 -12.03
CA SER A 132 1.49 -5.59 -11.09
C SER A 132 1.98 -5.49 -9.66
N VAL A 133 1.02 -5.48 -8.72
CA VAL A 133 1.27 -5.70 -7.29
C VAL A 133 0.43 -6.88 -6.84
N GLN A 134 1.08 -7.87 -6.28
CA GLN A 134 0.42 -8.98 -5.61
C GLN A 134 0.81 -9.00 -4.14
N VAL A 135 -0.18 -9.03 -3.25
CA VAL A 135 0.04 -9.17 -1.79
C VAL A 135 -0.85 -10.29 -1.26
N ILE A 136 -0.24 -11.22 -0.58
CA ILE A 136 -0.93 -12.31 0.10
C ILE A 136 -0.54 -12.30 1.58
N ASN A 137 -1.53 -12.34 2.47
CA ASN A 137 -1.34 -12.41 3.93
C ASN A 137 -0.63 -11.18 4.51
N SER A 138 -1.27 -10.03 4.48
CA SER A 138 -0.83 -8.84 5.24
C SER A 138 -1.53 -8.77 6.60
N LEU A 139 -0.80 -8.28 7.62
CA LEU A 139 -1.33 -8.11 8.98
C LEU A 139 -2.44 -7.06 9.03
N ARG A 140 -2.22 -5.92 8.38
CA ARG A 140 -3.15 -4.80 8.29
C ARG A 140 -3.31 -4.40 6.83
N ASP A 141 -2.89 -3.22 6.40
CA ASP A 141 -3.04 -2.79 5.02
C ASP A 141 -2.11 -3.59 4.10
N ALA A 142 -2.64 -4.07 2.98
CA ALA A 142 -1.82 -4.80 2.03
C ALA A 142 -0.96 -3.83 1.20
N ILE A 143 -1.58 -2.76 0.70
CA ILE A 143 -0.92 -1.67 -0.04
C ILE A 143 -1.33 -0.35 0.59
N ASP A 144 -0.36 0.46 0.99
CA ASP A 144 -0.54 1.85 1.34
C ASP A 144 0.22 2.76 0.37
N VAL A 145 -0.42 3.85 -0.10
CA VAL A 145 0.16 4.74 -1.11
C VAL A 145 -0.05 6.19 -0.72
N ASP A 146 1.05 6.89 -0.45
CA ASP A 146 1.04 8.27 0.00
C ASP A 146 1.74 9.23 -0.98
N PHE A 147 1.13 10.40 -1.21
CA PHE A 147 1.75 11.53 -1.94
C PHE A 147 2.32 11.13 -3.30
N SER A 148 1.68 10.20 -4.00
CA SER A 148 2.19 9.54 -5.20
C SER A 148 1.34 9.81 -6.44
N GLU A 149 1.92 9.58 -7.62
CA GLU A 149 1.21 9.61 -8.90
C GLU A 149 1.48 8.29 -9.62
N LEU A 150 0.60 7.31 -9.45
CA LEU A 150 0.81 5.94 -9.90
C LEU A 150 -0.31 5.42 -10.79
N ASN A 151 0.11 4.70 -11.83
CA ASN A 151 -0.73 3.88 -12.68
C ASN A 151 -0.44 2.41 -12.38
N PHE A 152 -1.45 1.66 -11.93
CA PHE A 152 -1.36 0.23 -11.71
C PHE A 152 -2.09 -0.50 -12.84
N ASN A 153 -1.40 -1.37 -13.56
CA ASN A 153 -2.07 -2.19 -14.57
C ASN A 153 -2.85 -3.33 -13.91
N TYR A 154 -2.27 -3.95 -12.86
CA TYR A 154 -2.96 -5.01 -12.15
C TYR A 154 -2.63 -5.04 -10.66
N ILE A 155 -3.65 -5.14 -9.82
CA ILE A 155 -3.55 -5.37 -8.37
C ILE A 155 -4.26 -6.67 -8.01
N ASN A 156 -3.58 -7.56 -7.30
CA ASN A 156 -4.17 -8.78 -6.75
C ASN A 156 -3.84 -8.92 -5.27
N ILE A 157 -4.87 -8.85 -4.43
CA ILE A 157 -4.70 -8.92 -2.98
C ILE A 157 -5.59 -10.00 -2.40
N LYS A 158 -5.01 -10.78 -1.51
CA LYS A 158 -5.72 -11.79 -0.75
C LYS A 158 -5.33 -11.77 0.72
N ASN A 159 -6.33 -11.71 1.59
CA ASN A 159 -6.17 -11.76 3.05
C ASN A 159 -5.37 -10.57 3.59
N ALA A 160 -6.02 -9.41 3.64
CA ALA A 160 -5.54 -8.21 4.33
C ALA A 160 -6.29 -8.01 5.65
N GLY A 161 -5.55 -7.83 6.73
CA GLY A 161 -6.13 -7.68 8.07
C GLY A 161 -6.80 -6.32 8.32
N ASN A 162 -6.72 -5.39 7.38
CA ASN A 162 -7.40 -4.10 7.37
C ASN A 162 -7.82 -3.74 5.93
N ASP A 163 -7.25 -2.70 5.32
CA ASP A 163 -7.56 -2.29 3.95
C ASP A 163 -6.71 -3.09 2.93
N CYS A 164 -7.30 -3.51 1.81
CA CYS A 164 -6.50 -4.09 0.74
C CYS A 164 -5.66 -3.01 0.05
N VAL A 165 -6.26 -1.84 -0.26
CA VAL A 165 -5.58 -0.69 -0.87
C VAL A 165 -6.01 0.57 -0.16
N ASP A 166 -5.09 1.30 0.50
CA ASP A 166 -5.31 2.66 1.01
C ASP A 166 -4.51 3.67 0.18
N LEU A 167 -5.19 4.71 -0.31
CA LEU A 167 -4.64 5.72 -1.20
C LEU A 167 -4.82 7.10 -0.58
N SER A 168 -3.73 7.80 -0.30
CA SER A 168 -3.74 9.11 0.33
C SER A 168 -2.96 10.16 -0.45
N ALA A 169 -3.50 11.37 -0.53
CA ALA A 169 -2.86 12.60 -1.01
C ALA A 169 -2.19 12.48 -2.41
N GLY A 170 -2.84 11.79 -3.36
CA GLY A 170 -2.25 11.55 -4.68
C GLY A 170 -3.26 11.43 -5.82
N ASN A 171 -2.74 11.06 -7.01
CA ASN A 171 -3.53 10.75 -8.20
C ASN A 171 -3.20 9.35 -8.68
N TYR A 172 -4.21 8.52 -8.79
CA TYR A 172 -4.06 7.09 -9.00
C TYR A 172 -4.96 6.59 -10.12
N ASN A 173 -4.41 5.71 -10.96
CA ASN A 173 -5.17 4.97 -11.94
C ASN A 173 -4.96 3.48 -11.70
N ILE A 174 -6.03 2.70 -11.69
CA ILE A 174 -6.00 1.24 -11.58
C ILE A 174 -6.78 0.65 -12.76
N GLU A 175 -6.10 -0.12 -13.62
CA GLU A 175 -6.76 -0.76 -14.76
C GLU A 175 -7.59 -1.95 -14.31
N GLN A 176 -7.02 -2.83 -13.49
CA GLN A 176 -7.73 -3.98 -12.95
C GLN A 176 -7.31 -4.30 -11.52
N ALA A 177 -8.29 -4.66 -10.67
CA ALA A 177 -8.03 -5.14 -9.33
C ALA A 177 -8.87 -6.38 -9.00
N ASP A 178 -8.24 -7.42 -8.44
CA ASP A 178 -8.88 -8.58 -7.84
C ASP A 178 -8.55 -8.59 -6.34
N LEU A 179 -9.55 -8.29 -5.50
CA LEU A 179 -9.39 -8.05 -4.06
C LEU A 179 -10.28 -8.99 -3.28
N SER A 180 -9.69 -9.78 -2.38
CA SER A 180 -10.45 -10.73 -1.56
C SER A 180 -9.98 -10.76 -0.11
N ASP A 181 -10.92 -11.04 0.78
CA ASP A 181 -10.66 -11.17 2.20
C ASP A 181 -10.01 -9.87 2.79
N CYS A 182 -10.53 -8.69 2.41
CA CYS A 182 -10.14 -7.40 2.99
C CYS A 182 -10.99 -7.18 4.25
N LEU A 183 -10.36 -7.23 5.42
CA LEU A 183 -11.12 -7.25 6.68
C LEU A 183 -11.88 -5.95 6.94
N ASP A 184 -11.40 -4.81 6.45
CA ASP A 184 -12.12 -3.53 6.50
C ASP A 184 -12.53 -3.10 5.08
N LYS A 185 -11.67 -2.50 4.27
CA LYS A 185 -12.02 -1.96 2.94
C LYS A 185 -11.21 -2.60 1.82
N ALA A 186 -11.86 -2.94 0.73
CA ALA A 186 -11.12 -3.34 -0.46
C ALA A 186 -10.35 -2.16 -1.06
N VAL A 187 -10.96 -0.98 -1.16
CA VAL A 187 -10.30 0.25 -1.62
C VAL A 187 -10.72 1.43 -0.75
N SER A 188 -9.76 2.08 -0.13
CA SER A 188 -9.89 3.26 0.70
C SER A 188 -9.18 4.44 0.03
N VAL A 189 -9.86 5.58 -0.16
CA VAL A 189 -9.30 6.76 -0.82
C VAL A 189 -9.57 8.00 0.04
N GLY A 190 -8.50 8.63 0.47
CA GLY A 190 -8.54 9.75 1.41
C GLY A 190 -7.69 10.94 1.00
N GLU A 191 -7.81 12.04 1.78
CA GLU A 191 -6.92 13.19 1.75
C GLU A 191 -6.79 13.89 0.39
N LYS A 192 -7.94 14.17 -0.23
CA LYS A 192 -8.05 14.82 -1.56
C LYS A 192 -7.48 13.99 -2.71
N SER A 193 -7.32 12.70 -2.53
CA SER A 193 -6.88 11.81 -3.60
C SER A 193 -7.90 11.70 -4.73
N LYS A 194 -7.41 11.37 -5.90
CA LYS A 194 -8.23 11.00 -7.04
C LYS A 194 -7.88 9.60 -7.50
N LEU A 195 -8.89 8.75 -7.61
CA LEU A 195 -8.78 7.42 -8.16
C LEU A 195 -9.65 7.29 -9.40
N SER A 196 -9.06 6.86 -10.51
CA SER A 196 -9.76 6.33 -11.67
C SER A 196 -9.53 4.82 -11.74
N MET A 197 -10.61 4.04 -11.76
CA MET A 197 -10.54 2.58 -11.79
C MET A 197 -11.35 2.05 -12.98
N ASN A 198 -10.72 1.22 -13.81
CA ASN A 198 -11.42 0.63 -14.94
C ASN A 198 -12.23 -0.58 -14.51
N SER A 199 -11.66 -1.55 -13.80
CA SER A 199 -12.40 -2.71 -13.32
C SER A 199 -11.92 -3.22 -11.96
N ALA A 200 -12.88 -3.75 -11.16
CA ALA A 200 -12.57 -4.43 -9.91
C ALA A 200 -13.48 -5.63 -9.68
N ASN A 201 -12.89 -6.72 -9.19
CA ASN A 201 -13.61 -7.84 -8.59
C ASN A 201 -13.29 -7.86 -7.09
N ILE A 202 -14.33 -7.76 -6.25
CA ILE A 202 -14.19 -7.69 -4.79
C ILE A 202 -15.00 -8.83 -4.17
N SER A 203 -14.38 -9.60 -3.28
CA SER A 203 -15.07 -10.64 -2.55
C SER A 203 -14.69 -10.67 -1.07
N ASP A 204 -15.64 -11.12 -0.26
CA ASP A 204 -15.41 -11.43 1.17
C ASP A 204 -14.77 -10.27 1.94
N SER A 205 -15.27 -9.05 1.70
CA SER A 205 -14.77 -7.81 2.29
C SER A 205 -15.89 -7.09 3.04
N ASN A 206 -15.53 -6.38 4.12
CA ASN A 206 -16.54 -5.62 4.85
C ASN A 206 -17.09 -4.46 4.00
N MET A 207 -16.18 -3.72 3.35
CA MET A 207 -16.53 -2.61 2.47
C MET A 207 -15.79 -2.69 1.13
N GLY A 208 -16.47 -2.41 0.02
CA GLY A 208 -15.86 -2.35 -1.30
C GLY A 208 -15.02 -1.08 -1.47
N PHE A 209 -15.69 0.06 -1.64
CA PHE A 209 -15.03 1.35 -1.85
C PHE A 209 -15.41 2.36 -0.79
N ALA A 210 -14.42 3.06 -0.25
CA ALA A 210 -14.60 4.20 0.63
C ALA A 210 -13.93 5.45 0.05
N SER A 211 -14.71 6.51 -0.24
CA SER A 211 -14.20 7.83 -0.56
C SER A 211 -14.36 8.73 0.65
N LYS A 212 -13.27 9.23 1.17
CA LYS A 212 -13.24 10.07 2.38
C LYS A 212 -12.43 11.35 2.16
N ASP A 213 -12.67 12.36 2.97
CA ASP A 213 -11.79 13.53 3.12
C ASP A 213 -11.51 14.28 1.79
N SER A 214 -12.59 14.69 1.10
CA SER A 214 -12.56 15.41 -0.17
C SER A 214 -11.99 14.63 -1.35
N SER A 215 -11.93 13.31 -1.26
CA SER A 215 -11.43 12.45 -2.34
C SER A 215 -12.49 12.16 -3.39
N ILE A 216 -12.05 11.76 -4.56
CA ILE A 216 -12.90 11.45 -5.71
C ILE A 216 -12.52 10.07 -6.25
N ILE A 217 -13.52 9.20 -6.40
CA ILE A 217 -13.38 7.90 -7.03
C ILE A 217 -14.27 7.85 -8.27
N GLU A 218 -13.71 7.45 -9.41
CA GLU A 218 -14.44 7.16 -10.64
C GLU A 218 -14.22 5.70 -11.02
N ILE A 219 -15.32 4.93 -11.16
CA ILE A 219 -15.28 3.49 -11.43
C ILE A 219 -16.08 3.17 -12.69
N ASN A 220 -15.47 2.43 -13.63
CA ASN A 220 -16.16 1.99 -14.83
C ASN A 220 -16.95 0.70 -14.61
N ASP A 221 -16.36 -0.32 -13.99
CA ASP A 221 -17.03 -1.62 -13.77
C ASP A 221 -16.59 -2.23 -12.44
N VAL A 222 -17.55 -2.68 -11.63
CA VAL A 222 -17.24 -3.39 -10.38
C VAL A 222 -18.21 -4.54 -10.14
N ILE A 223 -17.65 -5.68 -9.78
CA ILE A 223 -18.39 -6.85 -9.33
C ILE A 223 -18.02 -7.12 -7.88
N THR A 224 -19.03 -7.18 -7.03
CA THR A 224 -18.86 -7.51 -5.62
C THR A 224 -19.57 -8.81 -5.27
N SER A 225 -19.01 -9.58 -4.35
CA SER A 225 -19.65 -10.74 -3.74
C SER A 225 -19.30 -10.81 -2.25
N SER A 226 -20.25 -11.22 -1.42
CA SER A 226 -20.03 -11.30 0.05
C SER A 226 -19.48 -10.00 0.65
N THR A 227 -19.90 -8.83 0.14
CA THR A 227 -19.48 -7.52 0.59
C THR A 227 -20.64 -6.82 1.29
N ALA A 228 -20.47 -6.42 2.55
CA ALA A 228 -21.57 -5.84 3.33
C ALA A 228 -21.95 -4.44 2.82
N ILE A 229 -20.97 -3.61 2.51
CA ILE A 229 -21.15 -2.25 1.97
C ILE A 229 -20.35 -2.14 0.68
N CYS A 230 -21.00 -1.88 -0.44
CA CYS A 230 -20.31 -1.72 -1.70
C CYS A 230 -19.60 -0.37 -1.81
N PHE A 231 -20.32 0.71 -1.47
CA PHE A 231 -19.81 2.08 -1.62
C PHE A 231 -20.11 2.89 -0.38
N SER A 232 -19.12 3.61 0.10
CA SER A 232 -19.26 4.54 1.23
C SER A 232 -18.58 5.86 0.91
N ALA A 233 -19.28 6.98 1.12
CA ALA A 233 -18.72 8.32 0.96
C ALA A 233 -18.99 9.14 2.23
N TYR A 234 -17.93 9.60 2.89
CA TYR A 234 -18.03 10.28 4.18
C TYR A 234 -16.88 11.27 4.43
N ASN A 235 -16.94 11.96 5.55
CA ASN A 235 -15.86 12.80 6.06
C ASN A 235 -15.26 12.16 7.33
N LYS A 236 -13.97 11.89 7.34
CA LYS A 236 -13.24 11.32 8.49
C LYS A 236 -12.49 12.39 9.29
N LYS A 237 -11.86 13.33 8.57
CA LYS A 237 -11.01 14.38 9.16
C LYS A 237 -11.70 15.73 9.03
N GLN A 238 -11.81 16.47 10.13
CA GLN A 238 -12.58 17.72 10.22
C GLN A 238 -12.10 18.84 9.27
N GLU A 239 -10.86 18.77 8.81
CA GLU A 239 -10.27 19.76 7.88
C GLU A 239 -10.63 19.53 6.41
N PHE A 240 -11.33 18.44 6.10
CA PHE A 240 -11.78 18.11 4.75
C PHE A 240 -13.32 18.12 4.63
N TRP A 241 -13.80 18.02 3.41
CA TRP A 241 -15.21 17.79 3.08
C TRP A 241 -15.46 16.29 2.84
N GLY A 242 -16.70 15.92 2.61
CA GLY A 242 -17.08 14.56 2.27
C GLY A 242 -16.48 14.07 0.95
N GLY A 243 -16.46 12.75 0.77
CA GLY A 243 -15.95 12.10 -0.43
C GLY A 243 -16.97 12.07 -1.58
N LYS A 244 -16.48 11.78 -2.79
CA LYS A 244 -17.31 11.57 -3.97
C LYS A 244 -16.98 10.23 -4.64
N ILE A 245 -18.02 9.47 -5.05
CA ILE A 245 -17.87 8.25 -5.87
C ILE A 245 -18.81 8.37 -7.07
N THR A 246 -18.29 8.09 -8.27
CA THR A 246 -19.07 7.99 -9.51
C THR A 246 -18.88 6.60 -10.10
N ILE A 247 -19.96 5.86 -10.36
CA ILE A 247 -19.94 4.46 -10.81
C ILE A 247 -20.76 4.30 -12.06
N LYS A 248 -20.23 3.59 -13.09
CA LYS A 248 -20.96 3.29 -14.33
C LYS A 248 -21.67 1.95 -14.27
N LYS A 249 -20.95 0.88 -13.89
CA LYS A 249 -21.51 -0.47 -13.80
C LYS A 249 -21.21 -1.11 -12.47
N HIS A 250 -22.20 -1.76 -11.88
CA HIS A 250 -22.08 -2.49 -10.62
C HIS A 250 -23.20 -3.53 -10.47
N ASN A 251 -23.01 -4.47 -9.55
CA ASN A 251 -24.00 -5.46 -9.15
C ASN A 251 -24.54 -5.25 -7.71
N CYS A 252 -24.30 -4.10 -7.10
CA CYS A 252 -24.64 -3.80 -5.72
C CYS A 252 -26.09 -3.35 -5.56
N ASP A 253 -26.72 -3.74 -4.45
CA ASP A 253 -28.04 -3.23 -4.07
C ASP A 253 -27.94 -1.86 -3.39
N HIS A 254 -28.99 -1.04 -3.49
CA HIS A 254 -29.04 0.28 -2.83
C HIS A 254 -28.88 0.22 -1.30
N SER A 255 -29.24 -0.89 -0.67
CA SER A 255 -29.04 -1.12 0.76
C SER A 255 -27.56 -1.25 1.18
N GLN A 256 -26.68 -1.46 0.20
CA GLN A 256 -25.22 -1.59 0.39
C GLN A 256 -24.47 -0.27 0.11
N VAL A 257 -25.17 0.87 0.14
CA VAL A 257 -24.60 2.19 -0.15
C VAL A 257 -24.75 3.08 1.06
N LEU A 258 -23.65 3.64 1.55
CA LEU A 258 -23.62 4.59 2.66
C LEU A 258 -23.12 5.95 2.19
N GLN A 259 -23.96 6.97 2.31
CA GLN A 259 -23.60 8.34 1.95
C GLN A 259 -23.86 9.27 3.13
N GLU A 260 -22.81 9.87 3.67
CA GLU A 260 -22.94 10.88 4.71
C GLU A 260 -23.30 12.26 4.12
N LYS A 261 -23.84 13.13 4.96
CA LYS A 261 -24.16 14.50 4.58
C LYS A 261 -22.88 15.25 4.13
N GLY A 262 -22.94 15.86 2.96
CA GLY A 262 -21.81 16.56 2.36
C GLY A 262 -20.95 15.70 1.44
N SER A 263 -21.28 14.41 1.31
CA SER A 263 -20.65 13.48 0.36
C SER A 263 -21.62 13.16 -0.78
N LEU A 264 -21.10 12.54 -1.84
CA LEU A 264 -21.89 12.22 -3.03
C LEU A 264 -21.55 10.85 -3.61
N ILE A 265 -22.58 10.03 -3.88
CA ILE A 265 -22.44 8.78 -4.65
C ILE A 265 -23.40 8.86 -5.85
N GLU A 266 -22.86 8.79 -7.05
CA GLU A 266 -23.60 8.92 -8.31
C GLU A 266 -23.46 7.64 -9.15
N PHE A 267 -24.58 7.07 -9.57
CA PHE A 267 -24.63 6.00 -10.56
C PHE A 267 -24.96 6.63 -11.91
N VAL A 268 -24.03 6.51 -12.87
CA VAL A 268 -24.15 7.10 -14.21
C VAL A 268 -24.36 5.98 -15.24
N LEU A 269 -25.29 6.22 -16.17
CA LEU A 269 -25.65 5.26 -17.23
C LEU A 269 -24.66 5.32 -18.40
#